data_9127708f1a3cab32102f91208e128ad7
#
_entry.id   9127708f1a3cab32102f91208e128ad7
#
_cell.length_a   1.000
_cell.length_b   1.000
_cell.length_c   1.000
_cell.angle_alpha   90.00
_cell.angle_beta   90.00
_cell.angle_gamma   90.00
#
_symmetry.space_group_name_H-M   'P 1'
#
loop_
_entity.id
_entity.type
_entity.pdbx_description
1 polymer ?
#
loop_
_entity_poly.entity_id
_entity_poly.type
_entity_poly.pdbx_seq_one_letter_code
_entity_poly.pdbx_strand_id
1 'polypeptide(L)'
;MKEDHTAQTIIDILSKAGIETKRVGKTGVVAEIKNGEGPVVAMRADIDALPIKENSGKDYNSTVSTQDENGKTVGVSHACGHDFHISSLLGALKAFNKHKDAWRGTYIGVFQPGEETAQGAKSLVENGITRIIPKPDVYLGQHVLGAIPAGTVGIRSGAFLTTAASIRVHIFGKGSHGSMPELSVDPVIVASSIVLKLQTIVSRELAAKDYAIVTVGAINAGSKSNIIPDDAELLINTRTYSEDTQKFVHSAIERIVRGECELARCPKKPEFTYYDRYPLTNNDQNSSLRVRKAFDEYFGEDSVNISRASASEDFSIVANAFNTPYAYWGLGGFEDMKNAPGNHNPAFAPDLQPTLNRGLESAVVAACAWLACD
;
A
#
# COMPACT_ATOMS: atom_id res chain seq x y z
N MET A 1 13.40 3.52 -3.02
CA MET A 1 13.73 4.00 -1.65
C MET A 1 14.74 5.13 -1.76
N LYS A 2 14.22 6.38 -1.70
CA LYS A 2 15.00 7.63 -1.84
C LYS A 2 14.67 8.61 -0.71
N GLU A 3 14.17 8.13 0.43
CA GLU A 3 13.62 8.89 1.56
C GLU A 3 14.70 9.35 2.56
N ASP A 4 15.97 9.46 2.12
CA ASP A 4 17.10 9.78 3.00
C ASP A 4 16.89 11.10 3.77
N HIS A 5 16.35 12.13 3.09
CA HIS A 5 16.06 13.43 3.72
C HIS A 5 14.92 13.32 4.73
N THR A 6 13.81 12.69 4.35
CA THR A 6 12.65 12.51 5.23
C THR A 6 13.03 11.71 6.48
N ALA A 7 13.76 10.60 6.30
CA ALA A 7 14.24 9.80 7.40
C ALA A 7 15.19 10.58 8.35
N GLN A 8 16.06 11.43 7.79
CA GLN A 8 16.95 12.27 8.63
C GLN A 8 16.15 13.33 9.38
N THR A 9 15.18 13.96 8.73
CA THR A 9 14.29 14.95 9.36
C THR A 9 13.51 14.33 10.54
N ILE A 10 12.99 13.12 10.38
CA ILE A 10 12.33 12.37 11.46
C ILE A 10 13.27 12.15 12.64
N ILE A 11 14.49 11.68 12.38
CA ILE A 11 15.52 11.46 13.41
C ILE A 11 15.82 12.76 14.16
N ASP A 12 16.03 13.85 13.45
CA ASP A 12 16.37 15.16 14.04
C ASP A 12 15.23 15.69 14.92
N ILE A 13 13.97 15.53 14.48
CA ILE A 13 12.79 15.94 15.27
C ILE A 13 12.67 15.11 16.55
N LEU A 14 12.85 13.79 16.48
CA LEU A 14 12.75 12.90 17.63
C LEU A 14 13.93 13.07 18.59
N SER A 15 15.13 13.27 18.08
CA SER A 15 16.31 13.57 18.88
C SER A 15 16.13 14.85 19.71
N LYS A 16 15.58 15.92 19.12
CA LYS A 16 15.25 17.17 19.84
C LYS A 16 14.19 16.96 20.93
N ALA A 17 13.36 15.92 20.79
CA ALA A 17 12.38 15.53 21.80
C ALA A 17 12.95 14.53 22.83
N GLY A 18 14.24 14.20 22.78
CA GLY A 18 14.88 13.22 23.65
C GLY A 18 14.43 11.78 23.41
N ILE A 19 13.97 11.46 22.20
CA ILE A 19 13.53 10.12 21.82
C ILE A 19 14.61 9.47 20.96
N GLU A 20 15.09 8.32 21.40
CA GLU A 20 16.10 7.56 20.67
C GLU A 20 15.51 6.88 19.44
N THR A 21 16.31 6.86 18.37
CA THR A 21 15.94 6.23 17.10
C THR A 21 16.99 5.26 16.62
N LYS A 22 16.57 4.26 15.83
CA LYS A 22 17.47 3.35 15.12
C LYS A 22 17.09 3.29 13.65
N ARG A 23 18.09 3.26 12.78
CA ARG A 23 17.85 2.99 11.36
C ARG A 23 17.61 1.50 11.11
N VAL A 24 16.71 1.20 10.19
CA VAL A 24 16.42 -0.17 9.71
C VAL A 24 16.54 -0.17 8.18
N GLY A 25 17.56 -0.83 7.67
CA GLY A 25 17.92 -0.72 6.27
C GLY A 25 18.41 0.69 5.90
N LYS A 26 18.12 1.12 4.68
CA LYS A 26 18.62 2.38 4.14
C LYS A 26 17.89 3.60 4.76
N THR A 27 16.57 3.61 4.71
CA THR A 27 15.75 4.80 5.04
C THR A 27 14.65 4.54 6.06
N GLY A 28 14.46 3.28 6.51
CA GLY A 28 13.55 2.99 7.61
C GLY A 28 14.08 3.53 8.95
N VAL A 29 13.16 3.97 9.81
CA VAL A 29 13.48 4.49 11.14
C VAL A 29 12.53 3.88 12.16
N VAL A 30 13.04 3.47 13.30
CA VAL A 30 12.23 3.07 14.45
C VAL A 30 12.57 3.93 15.66
N ALA A 31 11.55 4.26 16.45
CA ALA A 31 11.67 4.98 17.71
C ALA A 31 11.00 4.16 18.81
N GLU A 32 11.63 3.99 19.95
CA GLU A 32 11.14 3.19 21.07
C GLU A 32 11.07 4.02 22.35
N ILE A 33 9.89 4.03 23.00
CA ILE A 33 9.69 4.67 24.30
C ILE A 33 9.24 3.60 25.28
N LYS A 34 10.08 3.34 26.27
CA LYS A 34 9.78 2.42 27.39
C LYS A 34 9.27 3.21 28.59
N ASN A 35 8.21 2.69 29.21
CA ASN A 35 7.60 3.29 30.39
C ASN A 35 7.08 2.22 31.37
N GLY A 36 8.01 1.47 31.93
CA GLY A 36 7.71 0.36 32.86
C GLY A 36 7.28 -0.93 32.16
N GLU A 37 6.82 -1.88 32.95
CA GLU A 37 6.25 -3.13 32.46
C GLU A 37 4.86 -2.90 31.88
N GLY A 38 4.48 -3.66 30.85
CA GLY A 38 3.18 -3.55 30.21
C GLY A 38 3.21 -3.99 28.75
N PRO A 39 2.14 -3.75 28.02
CA PRO A 39 2.03 -4.13 26.61
C PRO A 39 3.04 -3.42 25.71
N VAL A 40 3.37 -4.05 24.60
CA VAL A 40 4.20 -3.47 23.52
C VAL A 40 3.29 -3.11 22.35
N VAL A 41 3.15 -1.84 22.05
CA VAL A 41 2.36 -1.33 20.95
C VAL A 41 3.27 -0.71 19.91
N ALA A 42 3.20 -1.18 18.68
CA ALA A 42 3.89 -0.55 17.56
C ALA A 42 2.89 0.11 16.62
N MET A 43 3.23 1.30 16.14
CA MET A 43 2.45 2.03 15.12
C MET A 43 3.33 2.42 13.95
N ARG A 44 2.81 2.24 12.73
CA ARG A 44 3.49 2.54 11.48
C ARG A 44 2.99 3.84 10.87
N ALA A 45 3.92 4.60 10.31
CA ALA A 45 3.71 5.59 9.27
C ALA A 45 4.61 5.29 8.08
N ASP A 46 4.05 5.28 6.88
CA ASP A 46 4.82 5.32 5.64
C ASP A 46 5.46 6.70 5.45
N ILE A 47 6.59 6.74 4.74
CA ILE A 47 7.38 7.99 4.63
C ILE A 47 7.80 8.34 3.21
N ASP A 48 7.43 7.52 2.24
CA ASP A 48 7.77 7.76 0.84
C ASP A 48 6.85 8.77 0.17
N ALA A 49 7.27 9.25 -0.98
CA ALA A 49 6.56 10.21 -1.81
C ALA A 49 6.54 9.71 -3.26
N LEU A 50 5.64 10.23 -4.05
CA LEU A 50 5.42 9.86 -5.44
C LEU A 50 6.15 10.80 -6.41
N PRO A 51 6.59 10.32 -7.58
CA PRO A 51 7.18 11.15 -8.63
C PRO A 51 6.09 11.95 -9.36
N ILE A 52 5.34 12.74 -8.63
CA ILE A 52 4.21 13.55 -9.08
C ILE A 52 4.49 15.01 -8.73
N LYS A 53 4.39 15.89 -9.73
CA LYS A 53 4.47 17.35 -9.51
C LYS A 53 3.17 17.79 -8.82
N GLU A 54 3.28 18.31 -7.63
CA GLU A 54 2.12 18.80 -6.88
C GLU A 54 1.46 20.00 -7.57
N ASN A 55 0.14 19.99 -7.57
CA ASN A 55 -0.72 21.06 -8.06
C ASN A 55 -1.92 21.27 -7.10
N SER A 56 -1.65 21.28 -5.81
CA SER A 56 -2.67 21.43 -4.77
C SER A 56 -3.12 22.86 -4.56
N GLY A 57 -2.31 23.84 -4.97
CA GLY A 57 -2.57 25.26 -4.71
C GLY A 57 -2.38 25.67 -3.25
N LYS A 58 -1.83 24.81 -2.39
CA LYS A 58 -1.51 25.12 -0.99
C LYS A 58 -0.22 25.92 -0.89
N ASP A 59 -0.11 26.79 0.11
CA ASP A 59 1.07 27.64 0.35
C ASP A 59 2.33 26.82 0.66
N TYR A 60 2.16 25.59 1.12
CA TYR A 60 3.22 24.63 1.48
C TYR A 60 3.38 23.50 0.45
N ASN A 61 2.88 23.66 -0.77
CA ASN A 61 3.03 22.65 -1.81
C ASN A 61 4.50 22.32 -2.09
N SER A 62 4.77 21.06 -2.43
CA SER A 62 6.11 20.60 -2.72
C SER A 62 6.69 21.27 -3.97
N THR A 63 7.93 21.75 -3.86
CA THR A 63 8.77 22.23 -4.97
C THR A 63 9.93 21.28 -5.27
N VAL A 64 9.99 20.14 -4.60
CA VAL A 64 11.06 19.16 -4.74
C VAL A 64 10.97 18.45 -6.08
N SER A 65 12.11 18.16 -6.68
CA SER A 65 12.21 17.36 -7.89
C SER A 65 13.30 16.30 -7.79
N THR A 66 13.15 15.24 -8.56
CA THR A 66 14.12 14.14 -8.68
C THR A 66 14.24 13.71 -10.15
N GLN A 67 15.17 12.81 -10.43
CA GLN A 67 15.22 12.13 -11.72
C GLN A 67 14.52 10.77 -11.63
N ASP A 68 13.65 10.48 -12.59
CA ASP A 68 13.06 9.16 -12.76
C ASP A 68 14.09 8.13 -13.27
N GLU A 69 13.64 6.91 -13.53
CA GLU A 69 14.50 5.82 -14.04
C GLU A 69 15.07 6.10 -15.43
N ASN A 70 14.45 6.99 -16.20
CA ASN A 70 14.87 7.39 -17.54
C ASN A 70 15.74 8.67 -17.53
N GLY A 71 16.07 9.20 -16.34
CA GLY A 71 16.82 10.44 -16.17
C GLY A 71 16.02 11.72 -16.43
N LYS A 72 14.69 11.63 -16.56
CA LYS A 72 13.82 12.80 -16.71
C LYS A 72 13.55 13.43 -15.36
N THR A 73 13.68 14.75 -15.25
CA THR A 73 13.31 15.49 -14.05
C THR A 73 11.80 15.47 -13.84
N VAL A 74 11.36 14.98 -12.69
CA VAL A 74 9.96 14.90 -12.26
C VAL A 74 9.79 15.58 -10.90
N GLY A 75 8.63 16.20 -10.65
CA GLY A 75 8.28 16.73 -9.33
C GLY A 75 8.05 15.57 -8.34
N VAL A 76 8.18 15.86 -7.06
CA VAL A 76 7.94 14.87 -5.98
C VAL A 76 6.96 15.45 -4.97
N SER A 77 5.94 14.70 -4.61
CA SER A 77 4.94 15.12 -3.60
C SER A 77 4.37 13.94 -2.84
N HIS A 78 3.81 14.22 -1.66
CA HIS A 78 3.05 13.26 -0.86
C HIS A 78 1.60 13.14 -1.39
N ALA A 79 1.44 12.80 -2.68
CA ALA A 79 0.12 12.66 -3.31
C ALA A 79 -0.69 11.43 -2.81
N CYS A 80 -0.21 10.76 -1.76
CA CYS A 80 -0.93 9.74 -0.98
C CYS A 80 -1.12 10.14 0.49
N GLY A 81 -0.63 11.31 0.92
CA GLY A 81 -0.82 11.86 2.27
C GLY A 81 0.06 11.26 3.34
N HIS A 82 1.20 10.66 2.98
CA HIS A 82 2.13 10.07 3.94
C HIS A 82 2.76 11.10 4.89
N ASP A 83 2.83 12.36 4.51
CA ASP A 83 3.22 13.48 5.39
C ASP A 83 2.26 13.65 6.58
N PHE A 84 0.95 13.39 6.42
CA PHE A 84 0.00 13.34 7.53
C PHE A 84 0.26 12.15 8.46
N HIS A 85 0.64 11.00 7.92
CA HIS A 85 0.98 9.81 8.71
C HIS A 85 2.25 10.04 9.53
N ILE A 86 3.31 10.58 8.88
CA ILE A 86 4.57 10.96 9.55
C ILE A 86 4.28 11.93 10.70
N SER A 87 3.54 13.01 10.41
CA SER A 87 3.26 14.07 11.37
C SER A 87 2.44 13.56 12.56
N SER A 88 1.44 12.72 12.31
CA SER A 88 0.62 12.08 13.34
C SER A 88 1.45 11.19 14.25
N LEU A 89 2.32 10.34 13.70
CA LEU A 89 3.17 9.45 14.48
C LEU A 89 4.24 10.20 15.28
N LEU A 90 4.84 11.24 14.69
CA LEU A 90 5.77 12.12 15.40
C LEU A 90 5.08 12.81 16.59
N GLY A 91 3.87 13.29 16.39
CA GLY A 91 3.05 13.89 17.44
C GLY A 91 2.71 12.90 18.55
N ALA A 92 2.27 11.69 18.20
CA ALA A 92 1.97 10.63 19.17
C ALA A 92 3.20 10.22 19.98
N LEU A 93 4.37 10.03 19.36
CA LEU A 93 5.62 9.74 20.07
C LEU A 93 5.98 10.84 21.06
N LYS A 94 5.85 12.11 20.66
CA LYS A 94 6.10 13.25 21.59
C LYS A 94 5.10 13.27 22.75
N ALA A 95 3.82 12.98 22.49
CA ALA A 95 2.78 12.92 23.53
C ALA A 95 3.08 11.81 24.54
N PHE A 96 3.38 10.59 24.09
CA PHE A 96 3.74 9.47 24.96
C PHE A 96 5.03 9.75 25.75
N ASN A 97 6.04 10.37 25.14
CA ASN A 97 7.28 10.71 25.84
C ASN A 97 7.08 11.78 26.92
N LYS A 98 6.16 12.73 26.69
CA LYS A 98 5.87 13.83 27.62
C LYS A 98 5.00 13.40 28.81
N HIS A 99 4.03 12.49 28.58
CA HIS A 99 2.99 12.12 29.55
C HIS A 99 3.18 10.69 30.07
N LYS A 100 4.38 10.36 30.54
CA LYS A 100 4.73 9.03 31.06
C LYS A 100 3.98 8.62 32.33
N ASP A 101 3.36 9.54 33.03
CA ASP A 101 2.49 9.31 34.18
C ASP A 101 1.15 8.63 33.81
N ALA A 102 0.68 8.83 32.59
CA ALA A 102 -0.65 8.38 32.12
C ALA A 102 -0.68 6.98 31.50
N TRP A 103 0.45 6.31 31.29
CA TRP A 103 0.51 5.04 30.59
C TRP A 103 1.65 4.14 31.06
N ARG A 104 1.58 2.83 30.71
CA ARG A 104 2.65 1.85 30.98
C ARG A 104 2.87 0.95 29.77
N GLY A 105 4.09 0.40 29.67
CA GLY A 105 4.51 -0.52 28.62
C GLY A 105 5.52 0.09 27.66
N THR A 106 5.48 -0.30 26.39
CA THR A 106 6.40 0.17 25.36
C THR A 106 5.60 0.67 24.14
N TYR A 107 5.85 1.91 23.71
CA TYR A 107 5.32 2.46 22.47
C TYR A 107 6.42 2.59 21.43
N ILE A 108 6.17 2.04 20.23
CA ILE A 108 7.14 1.97 19.14
C ILE A 108 6.58 2.66 17.90
N GLY A 109 7.27 3.67 17.39
CA GLY A 109 7.00 4.24 16.08
C GLY A 109 7.86 3.55 15.02
N VAL A 110 7.23 3.13 13.93
CA VAL A 110 7.87 2.52 12.75
C VAL A 110 7.64 3.44 11.56
N PHE A 111 8.66 4.13 11.08
CA PHE A 111 8.64 4.96 9.89
C PHE A 111 9.14 4.12 8.71
N GLN A 112 8.21 3.71 7.88
CA GLN A 112 8.42 2.74 6.82
C GLN A 112 8.63 3.42 5.47
N PRO A 113 9.75 3.19 4.75
CA PRO A 113 9.94 3.67 3.38
C PRO A 113 9.18 2.82 2.35
N GLY A 114 9.12 3.28 1.11
CA GLY A 114 8.86 2.48 -0.10
C GLY A 114 7.55 1.70 -0.11
N GLU A 115 6.49 2.23 0.45
CA GLU A 115 5.15 1.62 0.41
C GLU A 115 4.64 1.55 -1.02
N GLU A 116 4.75 2.65 -1.77
CA GLU A 116 4.26 2.81 -3.14
C GLU A 116 4.94 1.86 -4.16
N THR A 117 5.97 1.16 -3.75
CA THR A 117 6.69 0.16 -4.55
C THR A 117 6.54 -1.27 -4.02
N ALA A 118 5.72 -1.50 -2.99
CA ALA A 118 5.57 -2.79 -2.30
C ALA A 118 6.89 -3.40 -1.78
N GLN A 119 7.90 -2.58 -1.53
CA GLN A 119 9.24 -3.02 -1.14
C GLN A 119 9.62 -2.60 0.27
N GLY A 120 8.94 -1.59 0.82
CA GLY A 120 9.33 -0.95 2.06
C GLY A 120 9.22 -1.85 3.28
N ALA A 121 8.05 -2.39 3.53
CA ALA A 121 7.85 -3.31 4.64
C ALA A 121 8.70 -4.58 4.52
N LYS A 122 8.85 -5.12 3.31
CA LYS A 122 9.74 -6.25 3.02
C LYS A 122 11.19 -5.90 3.36
N SER A 123 11.66 -4.71 2.95
CA SER A 123 12.99 -4.23 3.28
C SER A 123 13.22 -4.11 4.79
N LEU A 124 12.24 -3.62 5.56
CA LEU A 124 12.34 -3.59 7.02
C LEU A 124 12.54 -4.98 7.61
N VAL A 125 11.79 -5.98 7.13
CA VAL A 125 11.89 -7.37 7.58
C VAL A 125 13.25 -7.97 7.21
N GLU A 126 13.70 -7.82 5.98
CA GLU A 126 14.99 -8.31 5.49
C GLU A 126 16.18 -7.68 6.25
N ASN A 127 16.04 -6.40 6.64
CA ASN A 127 17.04 -5.71 7.46
C ASN A 127 16.87 -5.93 8.97
N GLY A 128 16.02 -6.88 9.35
CA GLY A 128 15.97 -7.43 10.71
C GLY A 128 15.19 -6.60 11.72
N ILE A 129 14.12 -5.90 11.32
CA ILE A 129 13.25 -5.18 12.26
C ILE A 129 12.79 -6.09 13.40
N THR A 130 12.56 -7.37 13.14
CA THR A 130 12.14 -8.37 14.14
C THR A 130 13.20 -8.67 15.22
N ARG A 131 14.42 -8.22 15.03
CA ARG A 131 15.52 -8.31 16.02
C ARG A 131 15.87 -6.96 16.64
N ILE A 132 15.45 -5.87 15.99
CA ILE A 132 15.77 -4.49 16.40
C ILE A 132 14.79 -3.97 17.43
N ILE A 133 13.50 -4.32 17.29
CA ILE A 133 12.45 -3.97 18.24
C ILE A 133 11.84 -5.23 18.87
N PRO A 134 11.29 -5.16 20.10
CA PRO A 134 10.57 -6.27 20.69
C PRO A 134 9.34 -6.63 19.87
N LYS A 135 8.88 -7.90 19.98
CA LYS A 135 7.62 -8.33 19.35
C LYS A 135 6.46 -7.51 19.90
N PRO A 136 5.71 -6.79 19.08
CA PRO A 136 4.53 -6.05 19.55
C PRO A 136 3.37 -7.01 19.91
N ASP A 137 2.56 -6.62 20.88
CA ASP A 137 1.28 -7.25 21.16
C ASP A 137 0.22 -6.87 20.12
N VAL A 138 0.36 -5.67 19.53
CA VAL A 138 -0.44 -5.18 18.42
C VAL A 138 0.38 -4.27 17.51
N TYR A 139 0.13 -4.35 16.19
CA TYR A 139 0.70 -3.47 15.19
C TYR A 139 -0.38 -2.58 14.59
N LEU A 140 -0.25 -1.28 14.73
CA LEU A 140 -1.26 -0.28 14.39
C LEU A 140 -0.84 0.54 13.17
N GLY A 141 -1.80 1.01 12.38
CA GLY A 141 -1.57 1.94 11.28
C GLY A 141 -2.83 2.66 10.84
N GLN A 142 -2.64 3.79 10.18
CA GLN A 142 -3.73 4.59 9.61
C GLN A 142 -3.37 5.08 8.22
N HIS A 143 -4.40 5.38 7.43
CA HIS A 143 -4.21 6.02 6.13
C HIS A 143 -5.24 7.12 5.92
N VAL A 144 -4.79 8.27 5.43
CA VAL A 144 -5.68 9.37 5.06
C VAL A 144 -6.45 9.01 3.77
N LEU A 145 -7.77 9.15 3.81
CA LEU A 145 -8.66 8.75 2.73
C LEU A 145 -9.55 9.91 2.30
N GLY A 146 -9.80 10.01 1.00
CA GLY A 146 -10.86 10.86 0.45
C GLY A 146 -12.26 10.24 0.57
N ALA A 147 -12.42 9.05 1.14
CA ALA A 147 -13.69 8.31 1.17
C ALA A 147 -14.54 8.55 2.42
N ILE A 148 -14.01 9.23 3.44
CA ILE A 148 -14.72 9.63 4.65
C ILE A 148 -14.40 11.10 4.97
N PRO A 149 -15.33 11.86 5.60
CA PRO A 149 -15.15 13.28 5.87
C PRO A 149 -13.95 13.58 6.76
N ALA A 150 -13.28 14.73 6.52
CA ALA A 150 -12.22 15.21 7.40
C ALA A 150 -12.72 15.28 8.85
N GLY A 151 -11.83 14.96 9.79
CA GLY A 151 -12.20 14.89 11.21
C GLY A 151 -12.85 13.57 11.64
N THR A 152 -13.11 12.62 10.74
CA THR A 152 -13.63 11.30 11.10
C THR A 152 -12.53 10.22 11.04
N VAL A 153 -12.75 9.14 11.80
CA VAL A 153 -11.95 7.92 11.75
C VAL A 153 -12.83 6.71 11.50
N GLY A 154 -12.39 5.80 10.67
CA GLY A 154 -13.19 4.62 10.33
C GLY A 154 -12.38 3.35 10.40
N ILE A 155 -12.86 2.35 11.15
CA ILE A 155 -12.22 1.03 11.23
C ILE A 155 -13.23 -0.07 10.93
N ARG A 156 -12.73 -1.18 10.40
CA ARG A 156 -13.48 -2.42 10.19
C ARG A 156 -12.64 -3.63 10.52
N SER A 157 -13.26 -4.67 11.02
CA SER A 157 -12.64 -5.99 11.19
C SER A 157 -12.62 -6.77 9.87
N GLY A 158 -11.68 -7.70 9.74
CA GLY A 158 -11.54 -8.55 8.56
C GLY A 158 -10.91 -7.80 7.38
N ALA A 159 -11.13 -8.32 6.17
CA ALA A 159 -10.54 -7.75 4.95
C ALA A 159 -10.92 -6.28 4.77
N PHE A 160 -9.92 -5.40 4.77
CA PHE A 160 -10.07 -3.96 4.59
C PHE A 160 -9.56 -3.50 3.22
N LEU A 161 -8.29 -3.78 2.91
CA LEU A 161 -7.68 -3.45 1.62
C LEU A 161 -7.37 -4.73 0.85
N THR A 162 -7.34 -4.64 -0.49
CA THR A 162 -7.15 -5.80 -1.36
C THR A 162 -5.71 -6.32 -1.32
N THR A 163 -5.54 -7.61 -1.65
CA THR A 163 -4.28 -8.05 -2.26
C THR A 163 -4.09 -7.34 -3.60
N ALA A 164 -2.85 -7.12 -4.03
CA ALA A 164 -2.57 -6.78 -5.41
C ALA A 164 -1.36 -7.54 -5.93
N ALA A 165 -1.33 -7.75 -7.24
CA ALA A 165 -0.14 -8.21 -7.94
C ALA A 165 -0.17 -7.69 -9.37
N SER A 166 0.98 -7.25 -9.86
CA SER A 166 1.24 -7.00 -11.26
C SER A 166 1.91 -8.22 -11.88
N ILE A 167 1.49 -8.58 -13.09
CA ILE A 167 2.00 -9.75 -13.81
C ILE A 167 2.39 -9.28 -15.21
N ARG A 168 3.67 -9.45 -15.54
CA ARG A 168 4.16 -9.34 -16.90
C ARG A 168 4.11 -10.72 -17.54
N VAL A 169 3.45 -10.81 -18.68
CA VAL A 169 3.36 -12.05 -19.47
C VAL A 169 4.08 -11.81 -20.78
N HIS A 170 5.11 -12.59 -21.06
CA HIS A 170 5.83 -12.58 -22.33
C HIS A 170 5.35 -13.76 -23.18
N ILE A 171 4.89 -13.47 -24.39
CA ILE A 171 4.33 -14.41 -25.35
C ILE A 171 5.29 -14.49 -26.53
N PHE A 172 5.80 -15.67 -26.79
CA PHE A 172 6.71 -15.92 -27.93
C PHE A 172 5.92 -16.33 -29.17
N GLY A 173 6.02 -15.55 -30.20
CA GLY A 173 5.50 -15.83 -31.53
C GLY A 173 6.63 -16.23 -32.50
N LYS A 174 6.33 -16.12 -33.77
CA LYS A 174 7.28 -16.27 -34.88
C LYS A 174 6.92 -15.22 -35.93
N GLY A 175 7.78 -14.26 -36.12
CA GLY A 175 7.59 -13.15 -37.05
C GLY A 175 7.70 -13.57 -38.51
N SER A 176 7.07 -12.78 -39.38
CA SER A 176 7.19 -12.89 -40.83
C SER A 176 6.80 -11.57 -41.50
N HIS A 177 6.95 -11.53 -42.84
CA HIS A 177 6.38 -10.46 -43.65
C HIS A 177 4.83 -10.53 -43.57
N GLY A 178 4.16 -9.42 -43.37
CA GLY A 178 2.70 -9.39 -43.19
C GLY A 178 1.87 -9.99 -44.35
N SER A 179 2.47 -10.16 -45.56
CA SER A 179 1.85 -10.84 -46.70
C SER A 179 2.07 -12.36 -46.71
N MET A 180 2.80 -12.92 -45.75
CA MET A 180 3.11 -14.35 -45.62
C MET A 180 2.76 -14.86 -44.21
N PRO A 181 1.49 -14.72 -43.77
CA PRO A 181 1.10 -15.09 -42.40
C PRO A 181 1.22 -16.60 -42.15
N GLU A 182 1.18 -17.44 -43.17
CA GLU A 182 1.34 -18.90 -43.07
C GLU A 182 2.73 -19.33 -42.58
N LEU A 183 3.73 -18.45 -42.62
CA LEU A 183 5.08 -18.68 -42.12
C LEU A 183 5.27 -18.26 -40.67
N SER A 184 4.24 -17.64 -40.06
CA SER A 184 4.27 -17.05 -38.73
C SER A 184 3.52 -17.85 -37.67
N VAL A 185 3.76 -17.44 -36.43
CA VAL A 185 2.82 -17.59 -35.30
C VAL A 185 2.62 -16.19 -34.75
N ASP A 186 1.48 -15.59 -35.06
CA ASP A 186 1.22 -14.17 -34.81
C ASP A 186 0.92 -13.91 -33.31
N PRO A 187 1.86 -13.31 -32.55
CA PRO A 187 1.66 -13.09 -31.12
C PRO A 187 0.66 -11.96 -30.84
N VAL A 188 0.35 -11.09 -31.81
CA VAL A 188 -0.70 -10.05 -31.67
C VAL A 188 -2.07 -10.72 -31.57
N ILE A 189 -2.35 -11.72 -32.41
CA ILE A 189 -3.60 -12.48 -32.36
C ILE A 189 -3.69 -13.30 -31.08
N VAL A 190 -2.59 -13.98 -30.67
CA VAL A 190 -2.53 -14.74 -29.44
C VAL A 190 -2.81 -13.85 -28.22
N ALA A 191 -2.11 -12.70 -28.10
CA ALA A 191 -2.31 -11.74 -27.02
C ALA A 191 -3.75 -11.21 -27.00
N SER A 192 -4.33 -10.88 -28.14
CA SER A 192 -5.71 -10.41 -28.25
C SER A 192 -6.71 -11.47 -27.76
N SER A 193 -6.54 -12.73 -28.14
CA SER A 193 -7.35 -13.86 -27.66
C SER A 193 -7.25 -14.04 -26.14
N ILE A 194 -6.03 -13.98 -25.61
CA ILE A 194 -5.77 -14.04 -24.17
C ILE A 194 -6.54 -12.94 -23.44
N VAL A 195 -6.43 -11.68 -23.88
CA VAL A 195 -7.12 -10.54 -23.22
C VAL A 195 -8.64 -10.77 -23.14
N LEU A 196 -9.26 -11.26 -24.21
CA LEU A 196 -10.68 -11.58 -24.22
C LEU A 196 -11.01 -12.74 -23.27
N LYS A 197 -10.20 -13.79 -23.25
CA LYS A 197 -10.39 -14.95 -22.38
C LYS A 197 -10.17 -14.62 -20.89
N LEU A 198 -9.25 -13.76 -20.55
CA LEU A 198 -9.01 -13.34 -19.17
C LEU A 198 -10.27 -12.70 -18.54
N GLN A 199 -11.15 -12.07 -19.33
CA GLN A 199 -12.40 -11.51 -18.83
C GLN A 199 -13.36 -12.61 -18.32
N THR A 200 -13.22 -13.84 -18.77
CA THR A 200 -14.06 -14.95 -18.33
C THR A 200 -13.75 -15.42 -16.91
N ILE A 201 -12.57 -15.13 -16.39
CA ILE A 201 -12.20 -15.49 -15.02
C ILE A 201 -13.21 -14.90 -14.03
N VAL A 202 -13.44 -13.59 -14.11
CA VAL A 202 -14.36 -12.90 -13.20
C VAL A 202 -15.82 -13.19 -13.57
N SER A 203 -16.13 -13.25 -14.87
CA SER A 203 -17.52 -13.35 -15.31
C SER A 203 -18.07 -14.77 -15.33
N ARG A 204 -17.24 -15.83 -15.34
CA ARG A 204 -17.67 -17.23 -15.56
C ARG A 204 -17.05 -18.25 -14.60
N GLU A 205 -15.91 -17.98 -14.00
CA GLU A 205 -15.20 -18.95 -13.16
C GLU A 205 -15.22 -18.58 -11.68
N LEU A 206 -15.24 -17.28 -11.35
CA LEU A 206 -15.31 -16.81 -9.98
C LEU A 206 -16.72 -16.91 -9.43
N ALA A 207 -16.87 -17.38 -8.19
CA ALA A 207 -18.17 -17.40 -7.52
C ALA A 207 -18.70 -15.98 -7.30
N ALA A 208 -20.00 -15.77 -7.43
CA ALA A 208 -20.63 -14.44 -7.34
C ALA A 208 -20.42 -13.72 -6.00
N LYS A 209 -20.12 -14.46 -4.92
CA LYS A 209 -19.80 -13.91 -3.60
C LYS A 209 -18.36 -13.42 -3.46
N ASP A 210 -17.47 -13.84 -4.35
CA ASP A 210 -16.05 -13.54 -4.32
C ASP A 210 -15.76 -12.31 -5.19
N TYR A 211 -14.78 -11.54 -4.78
CA TYR A 211 -14.38 -10.31 -5.45
C TYR A 211 -13.01 -10.48 -6.09
N ALA A 212 -12.93 -10.17 -7.38
CA ALA A 212 -11.65 -10.01 -8.06
C ALA A 212 -11.72 -8.93 -9.14
N ILE A 213 -10.61 -8.25 -9.35
CA ILE A 213 -10.33 -7.41 -10.51
C ILE A 213 -9.20 -8.08 -11.29
N VAL A 214 -9.37 -8.18 -12.60
CA VAL A 214 -8.33 -8.58 -13.56
C VAL A 214 -8.30 -7.53 -14.65
N THR A 215 -7.26 -6.70 -14.65
CA THR A 215 -7.08 -5.62 -15.61
C THR A 215 -5.87 -5.90 -16.49
N VAL A 216 -6.05 -5.88 -17.81
CA VAL A 216 -4.93 -5.82 -18.75
C VAL A 216 -4.67 -4.34 -19.05
N GLY A 217 -3.62 -3.78 -18.44
CA GLY A 217 -3.27 -2.37 -18.53
C GLY A 217 -2.49 -2.01 -19.79
N ALA A 218 -1.78 -2.99 -20.37
CA ALA A 218 -1.04 -2.77 -21.64
C ALA A 218 -0.92 -4.05 -22.46
N ILE A 219 -0.88 -3.86 -23.78
CA ILE A 219 -0.49 -4.84 -24.78
C ILE A 219 0.60 -4.20 -25.61
N ASN A 220 1.77 -4.78 -25.64
CA ASN A 220 2.91 -4.30 -26.40
C ASN A 220 3.29 -5.37 -27.44
N ALA A 221 3.23 -5.05 -28.74
CA ALA A 221 3.62 -5.95 -29.80
C ALA A 221 3.91 -5.20 -31.09
N GLY A 222 4.99 -5.55 -31.78
CA GLY A 222 5.32 -5.04 -33.09
C GLY A 222 5.58 -3.53 -33.18
N SER A 223 5.98 -3.06 -34.37
CA SER A 223 6.29 -1.65 -34.60
C SER A 223 5.90 -1.16 -35.98
N LYS A 224 5.53 -2.07 -36.91
CA LYS A 224 5.19 -1.74 -38.31
C LYS A 224 3.98 -2.57 -38.78
N SER A 225 3.14 -1.95 -39.58
CA SER A 225 1.90 -2.54 -40.11
C SER A 225 2.08 -3.74 -41.06
N ASN A 226 3.25 -3.90 -41.66
CA ASN A 226 3.54 -4.97 -42.63
C ASN A 226 4.51 -6.03 -42.10
N ILE A 227 4.72 -6.08 -40.77
CA ILE A 227 5.59 -7.08 -40.12
C ILE A 227 4.82 -7.73 -38.99
N ILE A 228 4.71 -9.04 -39.01
CA ILE A 228 4.27 -9.84 -37.86
C ILE A 228 5.45 -9.95 -36.88
N PRO A 229 5.29 -9.53 -35.62
CA PRO A 229 6.42 -9.53 -34.68
C PRO A 229 6.76 -10.93 -34.17
N ASP A 230 7.91 -11.05 -33.49
CA ASP A 230 8.36 -12.31 -32.88
C ASP A 230 7.78 -12.55 -31.48
N ASP A 231 7.27 -11.49 -30.84
CA ASP A 231 6.74 -11.58 -29.47
C ASP A 231 5.65 -10.54 -29.18
N ALA A 232 4.98 -10.72 -28.05
CA ALA A 232 4.08 -9.76 -27.43
C ALA A 232 4.23 -9.79 -25.92
N GLU A 233 3.94 -8.65 -25.27
CA GLU A 233 3.93 -8.51 -23.82
C GLU A 233 2.56 -8.02 -23.35
N LEU A 234 2.04 -8.64 -22.26
CA LEU A 234 0.88 -8.16 -21.53
C LEU A 234 1.30 -7.70 -20.14
N LEU A 235 0.79 -6.54 -19.70
CA LEU A 235 0.88 -6.09 -18.32
C LEU A 235 -0.50 -6.21 -17.68
N ILE A 236 -0.59 -7.06 -16.65
CA ILE A 236 -1.85 -7.42 -15.99
C ILE A 236 -1.75 -6.99 -14.53
N ASN A 237 -2.82 -6.41 -13.98
CA ASN A 237 -2.97 -6.16 -12.55
C ASN A 237 -4.17 -6.93 -12.01
N THR A 238 -4.00 -7.52 -10.83
CA THR A 238 -5.06 -8.28 -10.14
C THR A 238 -5.27 -7.75 -8.73
N ARG A 239 -6.55 -7.75 -8.27
CA ARG A 239 -6.92 -7.37 -6.90
C ARG A 239 -7.98 -8.31 -6.36
N THR A 240 -7.85 -8.73 -5.10
CA THR A 240 -8.85 -9.58 -4.43
C THR A 240 -8.93 -9.26 -2.93
N TYR A 241 -10.04 -9.63 -2.27
CA TYR A 241 -10.17 -9.56 -0.82
C TYR A 241 -9.94 -10.91 -0.13
N SER A 242 -9.23 -11.84 -0.80
CA SER A 242 -8.90 -13.15 -0.27
C SER A 242 -7.63 -13.67 -0.94
N GLU A 243 -6.72 -14.24 -0.15
CA GLU A 243 -5.51 -14.88 -0.69
C GLU A 243 -5.84 -16.13 -1.52
N ASP A 244 -6.90 -16.88 -1.15
CA ASP A 244 -7.30 -18.06 -1.92
C ASP A 244 -7.93 -17.65 -3.26
N THR A 245 -8.71 -16.57 -3.28
CA THR A 245 -9.21 -15.99 -4.54
C THR A 245 -8.05 -15.49 -5.41
N GLN A 246 -7.02 -14.89 -4.81
CA GLN A 246 -5.82 -14.46 -5.55
C GLN A 246 -5.10 -15.66 -6.20
N LYS A 247 -4.88 -16.74 -5.44
CA LYS A 247 -4.26 -17.97 -5.96
C LYS A 247 -5.07 -18.55 -7.11
N PHE A 248 -6.41 -18.60 -6.95
CA PHE A 248 -7.32 -19.06 -8.01
C PHE A 248 -7.19 -18.20 -9.27
N VAL A 249 -7.27 -16.88 -9.15
CA VAL A 249 -7.15 -15.94 -10.28
C VAL A 249 -5.81 -16.09 -10.99
N HIS A 250 -4.70 -16.16 -10.24
CA HIS A 250 -3.37 -16.34 -10.83
C HIS A 250 -3.25 -17.67 -11.57
N SER A 251 -3.76 -18.77 -11.00
CA SER A 251 -3.77 -20.07 -11.65
C SER A 251 -4.63 -20.07 -12.92
N ALA A 252 -5.76 -19.36 -12.91
CA ALA A 252 -6.62 -19.21 -14.08
C ALA A 252 -5.94 -18.38 -15.18
N ILE A 253 -5.26 -17.30 -14.83
CA ILE A 253 -4.47 -16.49 -15.78
C ILE A 253 -3.40 -17.36 -16.44
N GLU A 254 -2.59 -18.07 -15.65
CA GLU A 254 -1.55 -18.94 -16.22
C GLU A 254 -2.11 -20.04 -17.12
N ARG A 255 -3.21 -20.67 -16.70
CA ARG A 255 -3.87 -21.72 -17.49
C ARG A 255 -4.38 -21.18 -18.83
N ILE A 256 -5.05 -20.03 -18.84
CA ILE A 256 -5.57 -19.39 -20.06
C ILE A 256 -4.42 -19.04 -20.99
N VAL A 257 -3.40 -18.34 -20.49
CA VAL A 257 -2.24 -17.92 -21.30
C VAL A 257 -1.52 -19.12 -21.91
N ARG A 258 -1.25 -20.15 -21.11
CA ARG A 258 -0.60 -21.37 -21.60
C ARG A 258 -1.47 -22.09 -22.64
N GLY A 259 -2.78 -22.19 -22.41
CA GLY A 259 -3.71 -22.83 -23.33
C GLY A 259 -3.80 -22.11 -24.69
N GLU A 260 -3.87 -20.78 -24.71
CA GLU A 260 -3.91 -19.99 -25.95
C GLU A 260 -2.57 -20.09 -26.71
N CYS A 261 -1.44 -20.07 -26.02
CA CYS A 261 -0.13 -20.27 -26.64
C CYS A 261 0.01 -21.67 -27.24
N GLU A 262 -0.48 -22.70 -26.57
CA GLU A 262 -0.48 -24.09 -27.08
C GLU A 262 -1.39 -24.24 -28.30
N LEU A 263 -2.60 -23.68 -28.24
CA LEU A 263 -3.57 -23.67 -29.36
C LEU A 263 -2.96 -23.01 -30.62
N ALA A 264 -2.26 -21.90 -30.42
CA ALA A 264 -1.58 -21.17 -31.49
C ALA A 264 -0.24 -21.79 -31.94
N ARG A 265 0.22 -22.85 -31.30
CA ARG A 265 1.53 -23.48 -31.55
C ARG A 265 2.71 -22.53 -31.36
N CYS A 266 2.68 -21.72 -30.31
CA CYS A 266 3.79 -20.84 -29.97
C CYS A 266 5.10 -21.63 -29.82
N PRO A 267 6.23 -21.12 -30.35
CA PRO A 267 7.51 -21.84 -30.39
C PRO A 267 8.13 -22.07 -28.99
N LYS A 268 7.71 -21.27 -28.01
CA LYS A 268 8.16 -21.37 -26.60
C LYS A 268 6.98 -21.21 -25.66
N LYS A 269 7.10 -21.75 -24.44
CA LYS A 269 6.13 -21.51 -23.36
C LYS A 269 6.16 -20.04 -22.95
N PRO A 270 5.01 -19.44 -22.61
CA PRO A 270 4.98 -18.07 -22.10
C PRO A 270 5.69 -17.96 -20.77
N GLU A 271 6.28 -16.78 -20.51
CA GLU A 271 6.95 -16.45 -19.27
C GLU A 271 6.10 -15.49 -18.44
N PHE A 272 6.15 -15.67 -17.11
CA PHE A 272 5.41 -14.87 -16.16
C PHE A 272 6.37 -14.26 -15.15
N THR A 273 6.30 -12.94 -14.98
CA THR A 273 7.03 -12.21 -13.94
C THR A 273 6.03 -11.49 -13.05
N TYR A 274 6.02 -11.85 -11.76
CA TYR A 274 5.20 -11.20 -10.75
C TYR A 274 5.97 -10.09 -10.06
N TYR A 275 5.37 -8.90 -9.95
CA TYR A 275 5.97 -7.73 -9.30
C TYR A 275 4.88 -6.89 -8.60
N ASP A 276 5.23 -5.89 -7.83
CA ASP A 276 4.34 -5.02 -7.04
C ASP A 276 3.28 -5.85 -6.29
N ARG A 277 3.76 -6.76 -5.43
CA ARG A 277 2.90 -7.71 -4.72
C ARG A 277 2.58 -7.18 -3.33
N TYR A 278 1.30 -6.87 -3.12
CA TYR A 278 0.75 -6.45 -1.84
C TYR A 278 -0.06 -7.58 -1.21
N PRO A 279 0.15 -7.88 0.06
CA PRO A 279 -0.67 -8.85 0.79
C PRO A 279 -2.07 -8.29 1.06
N LEU A 280 -2.96 -9.15 1.53
CA LEU A 280 -4.25 -8.74 2.06
C LEU A 280 -4.05 -7.94 3.34
N THR A 281 -4.67 -6.75 3.45
CA THR A 281 -4.83 -6.10 4.74
C THR A 281 -6.10 -6.63 5.39
N ASN A 282 -5.90 -7.59 6.30
CA ASN A 282 -6.98 -8.31 6.99
C ASN A 282 -6.91 -8.04 8.49
N ASN A 283 -7.59 -6.99 8.92
CA ASN A 283 -7.58 -6.55 10.31
C ASN A 283 -8.02 -7.65 11.28
N ASP A 284 -7.21 -7.86 12.32
CA ASP A 284 -7.59 -8.76 13.43
C ASP A 284 -8.90 -8.30 14.10
N GLN A 285 -9.79 -9.24 14.34
CA GLN A 285 -11.12 -8.93 14.87
C GLN A 285 -11.07 -8.29 16.27
N ASN A 286 -10.29 -8.87 17.17
CA ASN A 286 -10.24 -8.40 18.56
C ASN A 286 -9.55 -7.03 18.65
N SER A 287 -8.44 -6.86 17.93
CA SER A 287 -7.72 -5.60 17.86
C SER A 287 -8.59 -4.49 17.26
N SER A 288 -9.32 -4.78 16.18
CA SER A 288 -10.23 -3.82 15.55
C SER A 288 -11.39 -3.42 16.46
N LEU A 289 -11.98 -4.37 17.18
CA LEU A 289 -13.05 -4.08 18.13
C LEU A 289 -12.55 -3.23 19.30
N ARG A 290 -11.32 -3.49 19.76
CA ARG A 290 -10.70 -2.72 20.84
C ARG A 290 -10.42 -1.28 20.42
N VAL A 291 -9.84 -1.08 19.24
CA VAL A 291 -9.64 0.26 18.65
C VAL A 291 -10.98 0.95 18.41
N ARG A 292 -11.97 0.24 17.85
CA ARG A 292 -13.29 0.81 17.59
C ARG A 292 -13.95 1.29 18.87
N LYS A 293 -13.90 0.51 19.95
CA LYS A 293 -14.43 0.92 21.25
C LYS A 293 -13.78 2.21 21.75
N ALA A 294 -12.46 2.29 21.69
CA ALA A 294 -11.73 3.50 22.09
C ALA A 294 -12.10 4.71 21.24
N PHE A 295 -12.29 4.53 19.93
CA PHE A 295 -12.72 5.59 19.03
C PHE A 295 -14.16 6.04 19.31
N ASP A 296 -15.10 5.12 19.54
CA ASP A 296 -16.48 5.43 19.88
C ASP A 296 -16.58 6.22 21.20
N GLU A 297 -15.78 5.83 22.20
CA GLU A 297 -15.75 6.51 23.51
C GLU A 297 -15.14 7.92 23.41
N TYR A 298 -14.13 8.13 22.59
CA TYR A 298 -13.41 9.42 22.52
C TYR A 298 -13.97 10.36 21.44
N PHE A 299 -14.30 9.84 20.25
CA PHE A 299 -14.72 10.65 19.10
C PHE A 299 -16.25 10.69 18.89
N GLY A 300 -17.01 9.80 19.55
CA GLY A 300 -18.45 9.74 19.40
C GLY A 300 -18.89 9.54 17.95
N GLU A 301 -19.66 10.48 17.39
CA GLU A 301 -20.19 10.39 16.03
C GLU A 301 -19.12 10.45 14.93
N ASP A 302 -17.94 10.97 15.22
CA ASP A 302 -16.81 11.00 14.29
C ASP A 302 -16.11 9.65 14.15
N SER A 303 -16.46 8.65 14.98
CA SER A 303 -16.07 7.24 14.80
C SER A 303 -17.10 6.55 13.92
N VAL A 304 -16.70 6.22 12.69
CA VAL A 304 -17.62 5.70 11.66
C VAL A 304 -17.29 4.28 11.22
N ASN A 305 -18.26 3.59 10.66
CA ASN A 305 -18.04 2.35 9.94
C ASN A 305 -17.45 2.65 8.56
N ILE A 306 -16.41 1.92 8.18
CA ILE A 306 -15.80 2.07 6.87
C ILE A 306 -16.02 0.84 5.99
N SER A 307 -16.26 1.08 4.72
CA SER A 307 -16.34 0.02 3.71
C SER A 307 -14.95 -0.52 3.33
N ARG A 308 -14.91 -1.68 2.70
CA ARG A 308 -13.70 -2.17 2.03
C ARG A 308 -13.25 -1.15 0.98
N ALA A 309 -11.94 -0.96 0.85
CA ALA A 309 -11.34 -0.16 -0.20
C ALA A 309 -10.53 -1.06 -1.16
N SER A 310 -10.59 -0.75 -2.44
CA SER A 310 -9.85 -1.50 -3.47
C SER A 310 -8.38 -1.11 -3.59
N ALA A 311 -7.90 -0.24 -2.72
CA ALA A 311 -6.47 0.04 -2.53
C ALA A 311 -5.74 -1.18 -1.97
N SER A 312 -4.42 -1.19 -2.06
CA SER A 312 -3.55 -2.24 -1.52
C SER A 312 -2.42 -1.60 -0.73
N GLU A 313 -1.85 -2.34 0.21
CA GLU A 313 -0.94 -1.82 1.23
C GLU A 313 0.05 -2.93 1.64
N ASP A 314 1.31 -2.58 1.90
CA ASP A 314 2.34 -3.54 2.35
C ASP A 314 2.48 -3.61 3.89
N PHE A 315 1.75 -2.77 4.62
CA PHE A 315 1.71 -2.65 6.08
C PHE A 315 1.72 -3.99 6.83
N SER A 316 0.87 -4.94 6.41
CA SER A 316 0.69 -6.21 7.10
C SER A 316 1.93 -7.13 7.04
N ILE A 317 2.90 -6.87 6.15
CA ILE A 317 4.13 -7.67 6.02
C ILE A 317 4.94 -7.65 7.33
N VAL A 318 5.07 -6.48 7.96
CA VAL A 318 5.82 -6.35 9.22
C VAL A 318 5.09 -7.06 10.36
N ALA A 319 3.77 -6.85 10.48
CA ALA A 319 2.95 -7.53 11.49
C ALA A 319 3.01 -9.06 11.35
N ASN A 320 2.90 -9.55 10.11
CA ASN A 320 2.98 -10.98 9.80
C ASN A 320 4.36 -11.57 10.14
N ALA A 321 5.46 -10.82 9.89
CA ALA A 321 6.81 -11.25 10.24
C ALA A 321 7.02 -11.42 11.75
N PHE A 322 6.31 -10.66 12.57
CA PHE A 322 6.27 -10.82 14.02
C PHE A 322 5.24 -11.87 14.49
N ASN A 323 4.36 -12.35 13.61
CA ASN A 323 3.16 -13.09 13.98
C ASN A 323 2.37 -12.34 15.08
N THR A 324 2.02 -11.09 14.76
CA THR A 324 1.35 -10.13 15.66
C THR A 324 0.03 -9.68 15.05
N PRO A 325 -1.07 -9.63 15.82
CA PRO A 325 -2.33 -9.08 15.36
C PRO A 325 -2.18 -7.59 15.02
N TYR A 326 -2.98 -7.13 14.05
CA TYR A 326 -2.91 -5.74 13.63
C TYR A 326 -4.28 -5.11 13.39
N ALA A 327 -4.32 -3.79 13.48
CA ALA A 327 -5.47 -2.98 13.13
C ALA A 327 -5.03 -1.77 12.30
N TYR A 328 -5.69 -1.60 11.15
CA TYR A 328 -5.45 -0.53 10.20
C TYR A 328 -6.75 0.21 9.93
N TRP A 329 -6.76 1.54 10.06
CA TRP A 329 -7.97 2.33 9.94
C TRP A 329 -7.83 3.49 8.96
N GLY A 330 -8.97 4.04 8.53
CA GLY A 330 -9.05 5.22 7.69
C GLY A 330 -9.18 6.50 8.50
N LEU A 331 -8.47 7.54 8.06
CA LEU A 331 -8.53 8.91 8.53
C LEU A 331 -9.15 9.78 7.45
N GLY A 332 -10.20 10.51 7.75
CA GLY A 332 -10.86 11.41 6.79
C GLY A 332 -9.98 12.59 6.44
N GLY A 333 -9.81 12.84 5.14
CA GLY A 333 -8.86 13.83 4.63
C GLY A 333 -9.47 15.11 4.05
N PHE A 334 -10.77 15.14 3.72
CA PHE A 334 -11.38 16.25 3.02
C PHE A 334 -12.76 16.60 3.60
N GLU A 335 -13.04 17.89 3.80
CA GLU A 335 -14.38 18.38 4.16
C GLU A 335 -15.31 18.33 2.94
N ASP A 336 -14.85 18.77 1.80
CA ASP A 336 -15.59 18.70 0.54
C ASP A 336 -15.40 17.33 -0.14
N MET A 337 -16.15 16.35 0.33
CA MET A 337 -16.14 14.98 -0.20
C MET A 337 -16.50 14.87 -1.67
N LYS A 338 -17.27 15.82 -2.20
CA LYS A 338 -17.77 15.78 -3.59
C LYS A 338 -16.64 16.09 -4.59
N ASN A 339 -15.75 16.99 -4.20
CA ASN A 339 -14.64 17.45 -5.03
C ASN A 339 -13.29 16.93 -4.54
N ALA A 340 -13.26 16.04 -3.55
CA ALA A 340 -12.05 15.45 -3.02
C ALA A 340 -11.26 14.74 -4.13
N PRO A 341 -10.00 15.13 -4.39
CA PRO A 341 -9.18 14.41 -5.35
C PRO A 341 -8.84 13.01 -4.80
N GLY A 342 -8.79 12.02 -5.69
CA GLY A 342 -8.31 10.68 -5.31
C GLY A 342 -6.82 10.68 -5.00
N ASN A 343 -6.36 9.69 -4.23
CA ASN A 343 -4.94 9.45 -4.01
C ASN A 343 -4.21 9.34 -5.36
N HIS A 344 -2.94 9.76 -5.39
CA HIS A 344 -2.07 9.85 -6.57
C HIS A 344 -2.49 10.93 -7.58
N ASN A 345 -3.48 11.76 -7.28
CA ASN A 345 -3.78 12.94 -8.08
C ASN A 345 -2.80 14.07 -7.73
N PRO A 346 -2.30 14.85 -8.71
CA PRO A 346 -1.45 16.02 -8.44
C PRO A 346 -2.05 17.06 -7.48
N ALA A 347 -3.37 17.10 -7.38
CA ALA A 347 -4.10 18.00 -6.47
C ALA A 347 -4.40 17.36 -5.09
N PHE A 348 -3.95 16.11 -4.83
CA PHE A 348 -4.22 15.45 -3.56
C PHE A 348 -3.44 16.13 -2.43
N ALA A 349 -4.14 16.90 -1.65
CA ALA A 349 -3.63 17.57 -0.46
C ALA A 349 -4.77 17.67 0.56
N PRO A 350 -4.84 16.75 1.52
CA PRO A 350 -5.86 16.73 2.56
C PRO A 350 -5.96 18.06 3.29
N ASP A 351 -7.14 18.39 3.78
CA ASP A 351 -7.35 19.60 4.57
C ASP A 351 -6.51 19.51 5.84
N LEU A 352 -5.66 20.53 6.06
CA LEU A 352 -4.68 20.51 7.14
C LEU A 352 -5.36 20.28 8.49
N GLN A 353 -6.47 21.01 8.71
CA GLN A 353 -7.34 20.82 9.86
C GLN A 353 -8.76 20.51 9.37
N PRO A 354 -9.48 19.59 10.00
CA PRO A 354 -9.12 18.88 11.24
C PRO A 354 -8.27 17.61 11.06
N THR A 355 -7.86 17.26 9.83
CA THR A 355 -7.22 15.97 9.51
C THR A 355 -5.96 15.73 10.33
N LEU A 356 -5.04 16.72 10.44
CA LEU A 356 -3.77 16.54 11.14
C LEU A 356 -3.99 16.29 12.64
N ASN A 357 -4.85 17.07 13.29
CA ASN A 357 -5.18 16.89 14.71
C ASN A 357 -5.84 15.52 14.92
N ARG A 358 -6.82 15.16 14.10
CA ARG A 358 -7.53 13.89 14.21
C ARG A 358 -6.58 12.70 13.96
N GLY A 359 -5.64 12.82 13.03
CA GLY A 359 -4.62 11.79 12.79
C GLY A 359 -3.71 11.55 14.01
N LEU A 360 -3.30 12.62 14.69
CA LEU A 360 -2.55 12.53 15.93
C LEU A 360 -3.40 11.94 17.06
N GLU A 361 -4.61 12.46 17.26
CA GLU A 361 -5.52 11.98 18.31
C GLU A 361 -5.84 10.49 18.13
N SER A 362 -6.16 10.07 16.92
CA SER A 362 -6.47 8.66 16.64
C SER A 362 -5.28 7.73 16.88
N ALA A 363 -4.06 8.18 16.56
CA ALA A 363 -2.84 7.45 16.86
C ALA A 363 -2.64 7.24 18.37
N VAL A 364 -2.88 8.29 19.16
CA VAL A 364 -2.79 8.23 20.63
C VAL A 364 -3.91 7.38 21.21
N VAL A 365 -5.16 7.64 20.84
CA VAL A 365 -6.36 6.92 21.36
C VAL A 365 -6.28 5.43 21.05
N ALA A 366 -5.89 5.05 19.82
CA ALA A 366 -5.72 3.65 19.45
C ALA A 366 -4.64 2.96 20.30
N ALA A 367 -3.50 3.61 20.53
CA ALA A 367 -2.43 3.04 21.34
C ALA A 367 -2.81 2.99 22.83
N CYS A 368 -3.51 4.00 23.35
CA CYS A 368 -4.01 4.02 24.73
C CYS A 368 -5.01 2.91 25.03
N ALA A 369 -5.67 2.35 24.01
CA ALA A 369 -6.48 1.15 24.20
C ALA A 369 -5.69 -0.04 24.81
N TRP A 370 -4.37 -0.07 24.70
CA TRP A 370 -3.47 -1.05 25.33
C TRP A 370 -2.63 -0.48 26.46
N LEU A 371 -2.20 0.78 26.35
CA LEU A 371 -1.14 1.37 27.17
C LEU A 371 -1.66 2.23 28.33
N ALA A 372 -2.91 2.75 28.27
CA ALA A 372 -3.43 3.60 29.35
C ALA A 372 -3.49 2.84 30.68
N CYS A 373 -3.16 3.56 31.75
CA CYS A 373 -3.44 3.10 33.11
C CYS A 373 -4.93 3.34 33.44
N ASP A 374 -5.54 2.43 34.21
CA ASP A 374 -6.87 2.59 34.80
C ASP A 374 -6.90 3.76 35.80
#